data_96130cdd53e2cb61324fd2d768ee14f6
#
_entry.id   96130cdd53e2cb61324fd2d768ee14f6
#
_cell.length_a   1.000
_cell.length_b   1.000
_cell.length_c   1.000
_cell.angle_alpha   90.00
_cell.angle_beta   90.00
_cell.angle_gamma   90.00
#
_symmetry.space_group_name_H-M   'P 1'
#
loop_
_entity.id
_entity.type
_entity.pdbx_description
1 polymer ?
#
loop_
_entity_poly.entity_id
_entity_poly.type
_entity_poly.pdbx_seq_one_letter_code
_entity_poly.pdbx_strand_id
1 'polypeptide(L)'
;DIAICGFIRSDHGYWGAQMIEPYVDEEVSWAIKMHQCLRFFPDPLNGYEYPESYARMFGEDYQPEPYIVAEYEIAKNHRWYMSALQICKNDHYSFDPNIVVHWEEFEDVVGRNFKQPDEGLGNDNSPSSHIWRTLRRPCNAL
;
A
#
# COMPACT_ATOMS: atom_id res chain seq x y z
N ASP A 1 -0.32 2.55 5.05
CA ASP A 1 0.11 3.94 4.83
C ASP A 1 0.51 4.67 6.10
N ILE A 2 -0.32 4.69 7.12
CA ILE A 2 -0.09 5.51 8.32
C ILE A 2 1.29 5.30 8.94
N ALA A 3 1.73 4.07 9.10
CA ALA A 3 3.01 3.78 9.73
C ALA A 3 4.20 4.07 8.80
N ILE A 4 4.08 3.72 7.53
CA ILE A 4 5.16 3.83 6.56
C ILE A 4 5.33 5.24 6.02
N CYS A 5 4.26 5.98 5.80
CA CYS A 5 4.34 7.37 5.36
C CYS A 5 5.07 8.28 6.35
N GLY A 6 5.12 7.90 7.63
CA GLY A 6 5.92 8.59 8.64
C GLY A 6 7.43 8.43 8.45
N PHE A 7 7.87 7.37 7.78
CA PHE A 7 9.29 7.06 7.55
C PHE A 7 9.72 7.30 6.10
N ILE A 8 8.92 6.83 5.15
CA ILE A 8 9.26 6.85 3.72
C ILE A 8 8.03 7.29 2.94
N ARG A 9 7.98 8.58 2.65
CA ARG A 9 6.81 9.18 2.00
C ARG A 9 6.70 8.83 0.52
N SER A 10 7.81 8.83 -0.16
CA SER A 10 7.89 8.40 -1.55
C SER A 10 7.72 6.91 -1.66
N ASP A 11 7.94 6.01 -1.86
CA ASP A 11 7.80 4.57 -2.01
C ASP A 11 7.06 3.85 -0.86
N HIS A 12 6.11 4.51 -0.19
CA HIS A 12 5.35 3.90 0.92
C HIS A 12 4.57 2.65 0.51
N GLY A 13 4.05 2.61 -0.71
CA GLY A 13 3.36 1.44 -1.25
C GLY A 13 4.29 0.24 -1.40
N TYR A 14 5.50 0.45 -1.90
CA TYR A 14 6.52 -0.59 -2.02
C TYR A 14 6.92 -1.17 -0.66
N TRP A 15 7.28 -0.31 0.28
CA TRP A 15 7.69 -0.74 1.62
C TRP A 15 6.54 -1.32 2.43
N GLY A 16 5.35 -0.71 2.34
CA GLY A 16 4.15 -1.23 2.99
C GLY A 16 3.79 -2.63 2.50
N ALA A 17 3.86 -2.88 1.20
CA ALA A 17 3.62 -4.19 0.62
C ALA A 17 4.59 -5.25 1.17
N GLN A 18 5.88 -4.95 1.22
CA GLN A 18 6.87 -5.88 1.77
C GLN A 18 6.63 -6.21 3.25
N MET A 19 6.21 -5.20 4.03
CA MET A 19 5.93 -5.41 5.46
C MET A 19 4.79 -6.39 5.70
N ILE A 20 3.77 -6.37 4.87
CA ILE A 20 2.57 -7.17 5.08
C ILE A 20 2.54 -8.46 4.24
N GLU A 21 3.41 -8.60 3.25
CA GLU A 21 3.45 -9.75 2.33
C GLU A 21 3.35 -11.11 3.04
N PRO A 22 4.04 -11.36 4.17
CA PRO A 22 3.93 -12.64 4.87
C PRO A 22 2.54 -12.93 5.47
N TYR A 23 1.73 -11.90 5.64
CA TYR A 23 0.47 -11.94 6.39
C TYR A 23 -0.78 -11.86 5.53
N VAL A 24 -0.64 -11.61 4.24
CA VAL A 24 -1.77 -11.40 3.31
C VAL A 24 -1.58 -12.19 2.02
N ASP A 25 -2.63 -12.27 1.22
CA ASP A 25 -2.55 -12.87 -0.11
C ASP A 25 -1.76 -11.98 -1.08
N GLU A 26 -1.22 -12.61 -2.13
CA GLU A 26 -0.43 -11.91 -3.17
C GLU A 26 -1.18 -10.73 -3.79
N GLU A 27 -2.49 -10.86 -3.98
CA GLU A 27 -3.31 -9.78 -4.52
C GLU A 27 -3.25 -8.54 -3.63
N VAL A 28 -3.36 -8.73 -2.31
CA VAL A 28 -3.36 -7.62 -1.35
C VAL A 28 -2.00 -6.92 -1.34
N SER A 29 -0.90 -7.66 -1.24
CA SER A 29 0.45 -7.08 -1.24
C SER A 29 0.77 -6.41 -2.58
N TRP A 30 0.38 -7.04 -3.69
CA TRP A 30 0.55 -6.47 -5.02
C TRP A 30 -0.25 -5.17 -5.21
N ALA A 31 -1.51 -5.16 -4.79
CA ALA A 31 -2.38 -3.99 -4.89
C ALA A 31 -1.81 -2.81 -4.07
N ILE A 32 -1.33 -3.07 -2.87
CA ILE A 32 -0.68 -2.05 -2.03
C ILE A 32 0.60 -1.53 -2.68
N LYS A 33 1.41 -2.40 -3.28
CA LYS A 33 2.60 -1.97 -4.01
C LYS A 33 2.24 -1.06 -5.18
N MET A 34 1.31 -1.49 -6.02
CA MET A 34 1.05 -0.85 -7.31
C MET A 34 0.14 0.38 -7.24
N HIS A 35 -0.64 0.58 -6.16
CA HIS A 35 -1.43 1.79 -6.04
C HIS A 35 -0.57 3.05 -6.15
N GLN A 36 0.67 2.98 -5.69
CA GLN A 36 1.60 4.11 -5.73
C GLN A 36 1.88 4.62 -7.14
N CYS A 37 2.09 3.73 -8.10
CA CYS A 37 2.28 4.15 -9.49
C CYS A 37 0.96 4.59 -10.12
N LEU A 38 -0.15 3.85 -9.85
CA LEU A 38 -1.45 4.13 -10.45
C LEU A 38 -1.99 5.52 -10.08
N ARG A 39 -1.69 6.01 -8.90
CA ARG A 39 -2.21 7.32 -8.44
C ARG A 39 -1.84 8.49 -9.34
N PHE A 40 -0.82 8.38 -10.16
CA PHE A 40 -0.38 9.42 -11.10
C PHE A 40 -1.03 9.31 -12.48
N PHE A 41 -1.79 8.25 -12.74
CA PHE A 41 -2.38 7.99 -14.05
C PHE A 41 -3.90 7.90 -13.94
N PRO A 42 -4.63 8.92 -14.36
CA PRO A 42 -6.09 8.89 -14.31
C PRO A 42 -6.66 7.79 -15.20
N ASP A 43 -7.74 7.19 -14.70
CA ASP A 43 -8.54 6.20 -15.42
C ASP A 43 -10.03 6.54 -15.28
N PRO A 44 -10.54 7.52 -16.03
CA PRO A 44 -11.93 7.96 -15.94
C PRO A 44 -12.94 6.86 -16.28
N LEU A 45 -12.54 5.90 -17.13
CA LEU A 45 -13.40 4.77 -17.49
C LEU A 45 -13.71 3.88 -16.30
N ASN A 46 -12.77 3.77 -15.37
CA ASN A 46 -12.92 3.03 -14.13
C ASN A 46 -13.19 3.94 -12.92
N GLY A 47 -13.50 5.22 -13.16
CA GLY A 47 -13.92 6.17 -12.13
C GLY A 47 -12.78 6.67 -11.25
N TYR A 48 -11.57 6.78 -11.80
CA TYR A 48 -10.44 7.41 -11.14
C TYR A 48 -10.00 8.66 -11.89
N GLU A 49 -10.17 9.80 -11.27
CA GLU A 49 -9.69 11.09 -11.78
C GLU A 49 -8.42 11.51 -11.03
N TYR A 50 -7.55 12.25 -11.71
CA TYR A 50 -6.33 12.76 -11.07
C TYR A 50 -6.72 13.75 -9.96
N PRO A 51 -6.27 13.52 -8.71
CA PRO A 51 -6.71 14.33 -7.59
C PRO A 51 -6.25 15.80 -7.71
N GLU A 52 -7.17 16.72 -7.46
CA GLU A 52 -6.83 18.16 -7.40
C GLU A 52 -5.73 18.45 -6.35
N SER A 53 -5.71 17.69 -5.26
CA SER A 53 -4.64 17.78 -4.26
C SER A 53 -3.26 17.44 -4.83
N TYR A 54 -3.18 16.52 -5.78
CA TYR A 54 -1.93 16.15 -6.45
C TYR A 54 -1.50 17.22 -7.44
N ALA A 55 -2.44 17.80 -8.20
CA ALA A 55 -2.16 18.95 -9.06
C ALA A 55 -1.60 20.13 -8.26
N ARG A 56 -2.13 20.37 -7.05
CA ARG A 56 -1.60 21.39 -6.15
C ARG A 56 -0.22 21.07 -5.58
N MET A 57 0.05 19.77 -5.29
CA MET A 57 1.32 19.34 -4.69
C MET A 57 2.47 19.23 -5.69
N PHE A 58 2.19 18.69 -6.85
CA PHE A 58 3.20 18.32 -7.85
C PHE A 58 3.20 19.27 -9.05
N GLY A 59 2.12 20.02 -9.27
CA GLY A 59 1.89 20.83 -10.46
C GLY A 59 1.06 20.09 -11.51
N GLU A 60 0.39 20.84 -12.37
CA GLU A 60 -0.44 20.27 -13.45
C GLU A 60 0.40 19.56 -14.52
N ASP A 61 1.65 20.01 -14.70
CA ASP A 61 2.59 19.46 -15.70
C ASP A 61 3.53 18.41 -15.13
N TYR A 62 3.25 17.88 -13.93
CA TYR A 62 4.12 16.89 -13.30
C TYR A 62 4.26 15.65 -14.16
N GLN A 63 5.49 15.27 -14.41
CA GLN A 63 5.84 14.03 -15.11
C GLN A 63 6.36 13.02 -14.09
N PRO A 64 5.68 11.88 -13.90
CA PRO A 64 6.17 10.85 -13.00
C PRO A 64 7.56 10.36 -13.38
N GLU A 65 8.33 9.98 -12.37
CA GLU A 65 9.66 9.41 -12.57
C GLU A 65 9.63 8.17 -13.47
N PRO A 66 10.68 7.90 -14.25
CA PRO A 66 10.70 6.80 -15.22
C PRO A 66 10.35 5.43 -14.62
N TYR A 67 10.74 5.16 -13.37
CA TYR A 67 10.40 3.90 -12.72
C TYR A 67 8.89 3.79 -12.41
N ILE A 68 8.24 4.91 -12.06
CA ILE A 68 6.78 4.96 -11.85
C ILE A 68 6.04 4.67 -13.16
N VAL A 69 6.52 5.26 -14.25
CA VAL A 69 5.96 4.98 -15.59
C VAL A 69 6.12 3.50 -15.95
N ALA A 70 7.29 2.93 -15.71
CA ALA A 70 7.56 1.51 -15.98
C ALA A 70 6.66 0.58 -15.14
N GLU A 71 6.46 0.89 -13.86
CA GLU A 71 5.54 0.14 -13.00
C GLU A 71 4.08 0.27 -13.47
N TYR A 72 3.65 1.45 -13.88
CA TYR A 72 2.32 1.66 -14.45
C TYR A 72 2.09 0.80 -15.71
N GLU A 73 3.07 0.74 -16.63
CA GLU A 73 2.98 -0.09 -17.83
C GLU A 73 2.79 -1.58 -17.52
N ILE A 74 3.36 -2.04 -16.41
CA ILE A 74 3.14 -3.40 -15.91
C ILE A 74 1.75 -3.52 -15.28
N ALA A 75 1.38 -2.55 -14.45
CA ALA A 75 0.17 -2.62 -13.65
C ALA A 75 -1.12 -2.54 -14.48
N LYS A 76 -1.16 -1.68 -15.49
CA LYS A 76 -2.38 -1.41 -16.29
C LYS A 76 -2.98 -2.62 -16.99
N ASN A 77 -2.19 -3.65 -17.24
CA ASN A 77 -2.62 -4.89 -17.89
C ASN A 77 -2.67 -6.08 -16.91
N HIS A 78 -2.42 -5.85 -15.64
CA HIS A 78 -2.38 -6.92 -14.66
C HIS A 78 -3.79 -7.33 -14.19
N ARG A 79 -3.97 -8.62 -13.90
CA ARG A 79 -5.25 -9.17 -13.44
C ARG A 79 -5.82 -8.49 -12.19
N TRP A 80 -4.96 -7.92 -11.35
CA TRP A 80 -5.31 -7.23 -10.11
C TRP A 80 -5.30 -5.70 -10.23
N TYR A 81 -5.29 -5.19 -11.45
CA TYR A 81 -5.31 -3.75 -11.69
C TYR A 81 -6.41 -3.03 -10.91
N MET A 82 -7.63 -3.58 -10.94
CA MET A 82 -8.77 -2.98 -10.25
C MET A 82 -8.61 -2.97 -8.73
N SER A 83 -7.93 -3.95 -8.15
CA SER A 83 -7.66 -3.99 -6.71
C SER A 83 -6.72 -2.85 -6.30
N ALA A 84 -5.67 -2.59 -7.06
CA ALA A 84 -4.77 -1.47 -6.82
C ALA A 84 -5.44 -0.11 -7.10
N LEU A 85 -6.23 -0.01 -8.17
CA LEU A 85 -6.96 1.21 -8.49
C LEU A 85 -7.99 1.57 -7.41
N GLN A 86 -8.60 0.56 -6.78
CA GLN A 86 -9.55 0.79 -5.68
C GLN A 86 -8.86 1.43 -4.47
N ILE A 87 -7.59 1.11 -4.20
CA ILE A 87 -6.82 1.78 -3.15
C ILE A 87 -6.66 3.27 -3.49
N CYS A 88 -6.27 3.60 -4.73
CA CYS A 88 -6.17 4.99 -5.17
C CYS A 88 -7.49 5.76 -5.02
N LYS A 89 -8.61 5.11 -5.32
CA LYS A 89 -9.95 5.72 -5.15
C LYS A 89 -10.27 5.96 -3.69
N ASN A 90 -9.91 5.02 -2.81
CA ASN A 90 -10.16 5.13 -1.38
C ASN A 90 -9.27 6.20 -0.72
N ASP A 91 -8.06 6.42 -1.21
CA ASP A 91 -7.18 7.47 -0.72
C ASP A 91 -7.83 8.87 -0.77
N HIS A 92 -8.70 9.10 -1.74
CA HIS A 92 -9.43 10.37 -1.83
C HIS A 92 -10.34 10.59 -0.63
N TYR A 93 -11.02 9.54 -0.16
CA TYR A 93 -11.95 9.64 0.98
C TYR A 93 -11.22 9.81 2.30
N SER A 94 -9.97 9.39 2.39
CA SER A 94 -9.18 9.53 3.62
C SER A 94 -8.90 10.98 4.00
N PHE A 95 -9.08 11.92 3.07
CA PHE A 95 -8.89 13.35 3.29
C PHE A 95 -10.21 14.12 3.47
N ASP A 96 -11.34 13.44 3.44
CA ASP A 96 -12.64 14.08 3.71
C ASP A 96 -12.87 14.19 5.22
N PRO A 97 -12.91 15.42 5.79
CA PRO A 97 -13.08 15.61 7.23
C PRO A 97 -14.47 15.21 7.73
N ASN A 98 -15.42 14.97 6.86
CA ASN A 98 -16.78 14.54 7.22
C ASN A 98 -16.90 13.01 7.30
N ILE A 99 -15.90 12.27 6.84
CA ILE A 99 -15.87 10.82 6.89
C ILE A 99 -15.08 10.39 8.14
N VAL A 100 -15.77 9.76 9.07
CA VAL A 100 -15.16 9.14 10.26
C VAL A 100 -15.24 7.63 10.09
N VAL A 101 -14.10 6.98 10.14
CA VAL A 101 -13.98 5.52 10.01
C VAL A 101 -13.52 4.94 11.34
N HIS A 102 -14.20 3.93 11.82
CA HIS A 102 -13.84 3.23 13.04
C HIS A 102 -13.18 1.89 12.72
N TRP A 103 -12.11 1.56 13.42
CA TRP A 103 -11.36 0.32 13.22
C TRP A 103 -12.24 -0.93 13.35
N GLU A 104 -13.18 -0.91 14.28
CA GLU A 104 -14.07 -2.02 14.59
C GLU A 104 -14.94 -2.45 13.37
N GLU A 105 -15.16 -1.54 12.44
CA GLU A 105 -15.89 -1.82 11.19
C GLU A 105 -15.12 -2.78 10.26
N PHE A 106 -13.82 -2.91 10.44
CA PHE A 106 -12.93 -3.70 9.58
C PHE A 106 -12.30 -4.91 10.28
N GLU A 107 -12.52 -5.08 11.56
CA GLU A 107 -11.86 -6.10 12.37
C GLU A 107 -12.08 -7.51 11.80
N ASP A 108 -13.31 -7.84 11.42
CA ASP A 108 -13.63 -9.14 10.83
C ASP A 108 -13.03 -9.32 9.43
N VAL A 109 -12.99 -8.26 8.63
CA VAL A 109 -12.40 -8.27 7.28
C VAL A 109 -10.89 -8.50 7.38
N VAL A 110 -10.22 -7.78 8.28
CA VAL A 110 -8.79 -7.98 8.55
C VAL A 110 -8.55 -9.41 9.04
N GLY A 111 -9.34 -9.90 9.99
CA GLY A 111 -9.19 -11.26 10.52
C GLY A 111 -9.36 -12.35 9.47
N ARG A 112 -10.29 -12.19 8.53
CA ARG A 112 -10.52 -13.15 7.44
C ARG A 112 -9.41 -13.16 6.38
N ASN A 113 -8.73 -12.03 6.18
CA ASN A 113 -7.70 -11.89 5.16
C ASN A 113 -6.28 -11.99 5.73
N PHE A 114 -6.15 -12.12 7.04
CA PHE A 114 -4.87 -12.27 7.70
C PHE A 114 -4.39 -13.72 7.61
N LYS A 115 -3.19 -13.90 7.08
CA LYS A 115 -2.47 -15.16 7.11
C LYS A 115 -1.50 -15.21 8.27
N GLN A 116 -1.53 -16.30 9.01
CA GLN A 116 -0.46 -16.61 9.92
C GLN A 116 0.64 -17.33 9.14
N PRO A 117 1.89 -16.81 9.06
CA PRO A 117 2.99 -17.52 8.43
C PRO A 117 3.21 -18.89 9.08
N ASP A 118 3.45 -19.92 8.27
CA ASP A 118 3.72 -21.28 8.74
C ASP A 118 5.02 -21.35 9.54
N GLU A 119 5.99 -20.54 9.15
CA GLU A 119 7.29 -20.40 9.82
C GLU A 119 7.39 -19.05 10.50
N GLY A 120 8.04 -19.01 11.65
CA GLY A 120 8.32 -17.77 12.34
C GLY A 120 9.32 -16.92 11.57
N LEU A 121 9.04 -15.64 11.49
CA LEU A 121 9.87 -14.65 10.82
C LEU A 121 10.99 -14.16 11.76
N GLY A 122 11.70 -15.09 12.36
CA GLY A 122 12.80 -14.77 13.27
C GLY A 122 13.46 -16.01 13.87
N ASN A 123 14.48 -15.79 14.69
CA ASN A 123 15.28 -16.89 15.23
C ASN A 123 14.55 -17.79 16.25
N ASP A 124 13.37 -17.45 16.69
CA ASP A 124 12.56 -18.16 17.68
C ASP A 124 11.31 -18.80 17.08
N ASN A 125 11.21 -18.85 15.75
CA ASN A 125 10.00 -19.31 15.04
C ASN A 125 8.70 -18.66 15.53
N SER A 126 8.83 -17.49 16.14
CA SER A 126 7.69 -16.70 16.54
C SER A 126 6.96 -16.14 15.32
N PRO A 127 5.63 -16.19 15.26
CA PRO A 127 4.86 -15.54 14.22
C PRO A 127 4.93 -14.01 14.29
N SER A 128 5.60 -13.49 15.30
CA SER A 128 5.86 -12.06 15.39
C SER A 128 6.69 -11.62 14.20
N SER A 129 6.23 -10.57 13.55
CA SER A 129 6.92 -9.98 12.43
C SER A 129 8.40 -9.74 12.73
N HIS A 130 9.26 -10.11 11.79
CA HIS A 130 10.68 -9.76 11.80
C HIS A 130 10.92 -8.26 11.97
N ILE A 131 10.03 -7.41 11.50
CA ILE A 131 10.06 -5.96 11.69
C ILE A 131 10.00 -5.58 13.17
N TRP A 132 9.08 -6.16 13.93
CA TRP A 132 9.02 -5.93 15.38
C TRP A 132 10.31 -6.35 16.08
N ARG A 133 10.93 -7.43 15.64
CA ARG A 133 12.24 -7.84 16.16
C ARG A 133 13.33 -6.86 15.81
N THR A 134 13.36 -6.41 14.55
CA THR A 134 14.34 -5.42 14.08
C THR A 134 14.23 -4.11 14.86
N LEU A 135 13.02 -3.66 15.16
CA LEU A 135 12.79 -2.45 15.94
C LEU A 135 13.13 -2.63 17.44
N ARG A 136 12.82 -3.80 18.01
CA ARG A 136 13.06 -4.05 19.44
C ARG A 136 14.47 -4.51 19.74
N ARG A 137 15.12 -5.22 18.82
CA ARG A 137 16.45 -5.78 18.98
C ARG A 137 17.22 -5.72 17.65
N PRO A 138 17.56 -4.55 17.17
CA PRO A 138 18.14 -4.39 15.84
C PRO A 138 19.47 -5.16 15.67
N CYS A 139 20.24 -5.31 16.75
CA CYS A 139 21.50 -6.04 16.71
C CYS A 139 21.37 -7.57 16.70
N ASN A 140 20.19 -8.09 16.95
CA ASN A 140 19.91 -9.54 16.99
C ASN A 140 19.18 -10.03 15.73
N ALA A 141 18.92 -9.15 14.78
CA ALA A 141 18.13 -9.48 13.58
C ALA A 141 19.00 -9.97 12.41
N LEU A 142 20.31 -9.99 12.57
CA LEU A 142 21.28 -10.43 11.56
C LEU A 142 21.93 -11.74 11.94
#